data_a13997f54aed4aab8fde0e6b55e7b293
#
_entry.id   a13997f54aed4aab8fde0e6b55e7b293
#
_cell.length_a   1.000
_cell.length_b   1.000
_cell.length_c   1.000
_cell.angle_alpha   90.00
_cell.angle_beta   90.00
_cell.angle_gamma   90.00
#
_symmetry.space_group_name_H-M   'P 1'
#
loop_
_entity.id
_entity.type
_entity.pdbx_description
1 polymer ?
#
loop_
_entity_poly.entity_id
_entity_poly.type
_entity_poly.pdbx_seq_one_letter_code
_entity_poly.pdbx_strand_id
1 'polypeptide(L)'
;AQDTTYYGVDLYGRRRLADLLTELCRIGGIEWIRLHYAYPTGFPDDVIEVMAHEPKICKYLDIPFQHISDAQLKAMKRRHTKADAYRLVERLRAAVPDIALRTTLLVGYPGETEADFAELLQFVDDVRFDRLGVFAYSEEEGTYSALHLKDDVPDEVKRRRVERIMERQKAISLDNNLRRVGRTER
;
A
#
# COMPACT_ATOMS: atom_id res chain seq x y z
N ALA A 1 3.24 -10.38 11.66
CA ALA A 1 1.80 -10.32 11.28
C ALA A 1 1.68 -9.94 9.81
N GLN A 2 0.74 -10.54 9.11
CA GLN A 2 0.46 -10.20 7.70
C GLN A 2 -0.40 -8.92 7.57
N ASP A 3 -1.09 -8.55 8.64
CA ASP A 3 -1.89 -7.33 8.73
C ASP A 3 -1.89 -6.84 10.18
N THR A 4 -1.20 -5.74 10.43
CA THR A 4 -1.11 -5.15 11.76
C THR A 4 -2.43 -4.56 12.23
N THR A 5 -3.35 -4.21 11.30
CA THR A 5 -4.66 -3.64 11.65
C THR A 5 -5.58 -4.63 12.36
N TYR A 6 -5.27 -5.95 12.32
CA TYR A 6 -6.02 -6.99 13.01
C TYR A 6 -5.59 -7.22 14.47
N TYR A 7 -4.65 -6.44 14.97
CA TYR A 7 -4.22 -6.56 16.37
C TYR A 7 -5.40 -6.52 17.33
N GLY A 8 -5.46 -7.49 18.22
CA GLY A 8 -6.45 -7.61 19.30
C GLY A 8 -7.76 -8.33 18.93
N VAL A 9 -7.97 -8.68 17.65
CA VAL A 9 -9.21 -9.37 17.25
C VAL A 9 -9.36 -10.73 17.92
N ASP A 10 -8.26 -11.47 18.07
CA ASP A 10 -8.19 -12.77 18.72
C ASP A 10 -8.49 -12.72 20.24
N LEU A 11 -8.03 -11.66 20.92
CA LEU A 11 -8.15 -11.51 22.36
C LEU A 11 -9.41 -10.73 22.80
N TYR A 12 -9.79 -9.72 22.00
CA TYR A 12 -10.83 -8.76 22.40
C TYR A 12 -12.05 -8.77 21.48
N GLY A 13 -12.06 -9.62 20.44
CA GLY A 13 -13.14 -9.67 19.45
C GLY A 13 -13.24 -8.41 18.58
N ARG A 14 -12.30 -7.47 18.68
CA ARG A 14 -12.26 -6.22 17.92
C ARG A 14 -10.82 -5.74 17.70
N ARG A 15 -10.64 -4.89 16.70
CA ARG A 15 -9.33 -4.25 16.42
C ARG A 15 -8.98 -3.27 17.54
N ARG A 16 -7.72 -3.30 18.00
CA ARG A 16 -7.20 -2.46 19.07
C ARG A 16 -5.80 -1.91 18.77
N LEU A 17 -5.46 -1.74 17.50
CA LEU A 17 -4.14 -1.22 17.14
C LEU A 17 -3.95 0.21 17.64
N ALA A 18 -4.95 1.06 17.57
CA ALA A 18 -4.88 2.43 18.09
C ALA A 18 -4.57 2.47 19.59
N ASP A 19 -5.23 1.60 20.38
CA ASP A 19 -4.96 1.49 21.83
C ASP A 19 -3.51 1.07 22.07
N LEU A 20 -3.02 0.05 21.35
CA LEU A 20 -1.62 -0.41 21.47
C LEU A 20 -0.65 0.72 21.14
N LEU A 21 -0.85 1.44 20.06
CA LEU A 21 0.02 2.54 19.64
C LEU A 21 0.06 3.64 20.70
N THR A 22 -1.09 4.01 21.25
CA THR A 22 -1.20 5.00 22.32
C THR A 22 -0.41 4.57 23.56
N GLU A 23 -0.53 3.30 23.99
CA GLU A 23 0.23 2.79 25.13
C GLU A 23 1.74 2.73 24.85
N LEU A 24 2.14 2.32 23.65
CA LEU A 24 3.56 2.32 23.26
C LEU A 24 4.15 3.73 23.24
N CYS A 25 3.38 4.76 22.86
CA CYS A 25 3.83 6.14 22.87
C CYS A 25 4.12 6.66 24.30
N ARG A 26 3.47 6.10 25.32
CA ARG A 26 3.70 6.45 26.74
C ARG A 26 5.00 5.87 27.31
N ILE A 27 5.57 4.87 26.67
CA ILE A 27 6.80 4.25 27.17
C ILE A 27 7.98 5.21 26.99
N GLY A 28 8.70 5.50 28.10
CA GLY A 28 9.95 6.25 28.08
C GLY A 28 11.04 5.49 27.29
N GLY A 29 11.87 6.21 26.54
CA GLY A 29 12.98 5.63 25.78
C GLY A 29 12.61 5.08 24.39
N ILE A 30 11.32 4.95 24.05
CA ILE A 30 10.89 4.74 22.68
C ILE A 30 10.81 6.11 22.00
N GLU A 31 11.61 6.31 20.96
CA GLU A 31 11.62 7.56 20.19
C GLU A 31 10.75 7.46 18.93
N TRP A 32 10.77 6.31 18.24
CA TRP A 32 10.03 6.11 16.99
C TRP A 32 9.26 4.80 17.00
N ILE A 33 8.02 4.87 16.48
CA ILE A 33 7.16 3.72 16.21
C ILE A 33 6.80 3.78 14.75
N ARG A 34 7.09 2.71 14.01
CA ARG A 34 6.82 2.61 12.59
C ARG A 34 5.91 1.44 12.29
N LEU A 35 4.81 1.71 11.57
CA LEU A 35 3.87 0.68 11.14
C LEU A 35 4.32 0.03 9.83
N HIS A 36 4.25 -1.29 9.78
CA HIS A 36 4.47 -2.09 8.60
C HIS A 36 3.30 -3.04 8.34
N TYR A 37 3.09 -3.40 7.09
CA TYR A 37 2.10 -4.40 6.66
C TYR A 37 0.66 -4.06 7.07
N ALA A 38 0.20 -2.90 6.66
CA ALA A 38 -1.20 -2.52 6.80
C ALA A 38 -2.01 -2.96 5.57
N TYR A 39 -3.16 -3.56 5.79
CA TYR A 39 -4.05 -3.95 4.71
C TYR A 39 -5.03 -2.82 4.38
N PRO A 40 -5.33 -2.56 3.08
CA PRO A 40 -6.14 -1.40 2.71
C PRO A 40 -7.62 -1.53 3.09
N THR A 41 -8.16 -2.76 3.19
CA THR A 41 -9.58 -2.97 3.47
C THR A 41 -9.94 -2.61 4.90
N GLY A 42 -10.85 -1.65 5.06
CA GLY A 42 -11.37 -1.26 6.38
C GLY A 42 -10.25 -0.76 7.30
N PHE A 43 -9.31 0.02 6.78
CA PHE A 43 -8.28 0.63 7.60
C PHE A 43 -8.92 1.53 8.68
N PRO A 44 -8.59 1.32 9.98
CA PRO A 44 -9.29 1.97 11.08
C PRO A 44 -9.01 3.48 11.15
N ASP A 45 -10.07 4.28 11.36
CA ASP A 45 -9.96 5.73 11.49
C ASP A 45 -9.22 6.14 12.76
N ASP A 46 -9.44 5.43 13.87
CA ASP A 46 -8.74 5.66 15.14
C ASP A 46 -7.21 5.50 15.01
N VAL A 47 -6.73 4.60 14.15
CA VAL A 47 -5.30 4.48 13.85
C VAL A 47 -4.80 5.71 13.09
N ILE A 48 -5.57 6.23 12.13
CA ILE A 48 -5.23 7.47 11.41
C ILE A 48 -5.15 8.64 12.38
N GLU A 49 -6.10 8.76 13.31
CA GLU A 49 -6.11 9.81 14.33
C GLU A 49 -4.88 9.74 15.24
N VAL A 50 -4.54 8.54 15.74
CA VAL A 50 -3.35 8.36 16.57
C VAL A 50 -2.09 8.70 15.76
N MET A 51 -1.98 8.28 14.49
CA MET A 51 -0.86 8.65 13.62
C MET A 51 -0.75 10.16 13.40
N ALA A 52 -1.86 10.87 13.33
CA ALA A 52 -1.87 12.32 13.15
C ALA A 52 -1.33 13.07 14.37
N HIS A 53 -1.72 12.64 15.58
CA HIS A 53 -1.49 13.40 16.81
C HIS A 53 -0.24 12.96 17.60
N GLU A 54 0.17 11.69 17.50
CA GLU A 54 1.29 11.17 18.25
C GLU A 54 2.65 11.43 17.57
N PRO A 55 3.54 12.22 18.17
CA PRO A 55 4.81 12.59 17.53
C PRO A 55 5.82 11.44 17.43
N LYS A 56 5.70 10.42 18.27
CA LYS A 56 6.55 9.22 18.20
C LYS A 56 6.20 8.31 17.04
N ILE A 57 4.99 8.42 16.49
CA ILE A 57 4.58 7.59 15.35
C ILE A 57 5.10 8.22 14.06
N CYS A 58 5.93 7.47 13.35
CA CYS A 58 6.43 7.89 12.04
C CYS A 58 5.26 8.18 11.10
N LYS A 59 5.29 9.34 10.45
CA LYS A 59 4.30 9.69 9.42
C LYS A 59 4.59 8.91 8.13
N TYR A 60 4.50 7.61 8.25
CA TYR A 60 4.82 6.62 7.22
C TYR A 60 3.86 5.44 7.32
N LEU A 61 3.39 4.96 6.17
CA LEU A 61 2.55 3.78 6.12
C LEU A 61 2.86 2.93 4.89
N ASP A 62 3.00 1.61 5.10
CA ASP A 62 3.22 0.61 4.07
C ASP A 62 1.92 -0.15 3.82
N ILE A 63 1.29 0.11 2.65
CA ILE A 63 0.01 -0.49 2.25
C ILE A 63 0.16 -1.13 0.88
N PRO A 64 0.28 -2.46 0.78
CA PRO A 64 0.36 -3.15 -0.49
C PRO A 64 -1.02 -3.21 -1.18
N PHE A 65 -1.30 -2.28 -2.08
CA PHE A 65 -2.54 -2.28 -2.86
C PHE A 65 -2.61 -3.44 -3.86
N GLN A 66 -1.47 -3.90 -4.35
CA GLN A 66 -1.27 -4.94 -5.35
C GLN A 66 -1.72 -4.53 -6.75
N HIS A 67 -2.95 -4.08 -6.92
CA HIS A 67 -3.52 -3.58 -8.18
C HIS A 67 -4.56 -2.50 -7.89
N ILE A 68 -5.13 -1.91 -8.97
CA ILE A 68 -6.20 -0.90 -8.85
C ILE A 68 -7.45 -1.22 -9.68
N SER A 69 -7.31 -1.98 -10.77
CA SER A 69 -8.46 -2.45 -11.55
C SER A 69 -9.35 -3.36 -10.69
N ASP A 70 -10.64 -3.06 -10.63
CA ASP A 70 -11.60 -3.85 -9.86
C ASP A 70 -11.69 -5.31 -10.36
N ALA A 71 -11.47 -5.53 -11.65
CA ALA A 71 -11.42 -6.87 -12.23
C ALA A 71 -10.24 -7.67 -11.67
N GLN A 72 -9.05 -7.07 -11.64
CA GLN A 72 -7.84 -7.69 -11.11
C GLN A 72 -7.90 -7.87 -9.59
N LEU A 73 -8.37 -6.87 -8.85
CA LEU A 73 -8.56 -6.97 -7.40
C LEU A 73 -9.50 -8.12 -7.04
N LYS A 74 -10.59 -8.29 -7.78
CA LYS A 74 -11.52 -9.41 -7.61
C LYS A 74 -10.87 -10.76 -7.94
N ALA A 75 -10.11 -10.85 -9.03
CA ALA A 75 -9.39 -12.07 -9.42
C ALA A 75 -8.33 -12.47 -8.37
N MET A 76 -7.63 -11.50 -7.79
CA MET A 76 -6.68 -11.67 -6.68
C MET A 76 -7.36 -11.90 -5.32
N LYS A 77 -8.69 -11.97 -5.26
CA LYS A 77 -9.48 -12.10 -4.02
C LYS A 77 -9.21 -10.98 -3.00
N ARG A 78 -8.89 -9.78 -3.49
CA ARG A 78 -8.78 -8.58 -2.65
C ARG A 78 -10.17 -8.09 -2.28
N ARG A 79 -10.30 -7.57 -1.04
CA ARG A 79 -11.60 -7.15 -0.47
C ARG A 79 -11.82 -5.64 -0.54
N HIS A 80 -11.07 -4.95 -1.37
CA HIS A 80 -11.23 -3.51 -1.61
C HIS A 80 -11.40 -3.26 -3.10
N THR A 81 -12.00 -2.14 -3.41
CA THR A 81 -12.21 -1.64 -4.77
C THR A 81 -11.24 -0.50 -5.10
N LYS A 82 -11.18 -0.11 -6.37
CA LYS A 82 -10.52 1.12 -6.82
C LYS A 82 -10.94 2.33 -6.00
N ALA A 83 -12.26 2.51 -5.83
CA ALA A 83 -12.81 3.62 -5.06
C ALA A 83 -12.38 3.60 -3.58
N ASP A 84 -12.28 2.42 -2.97
CA ASP A 84 -11.80 2.28 -1.58
C ASP A 84 -10.34 2.66 -1.46
N ALA A 85 -9.50 2.29 -2.43
CA ALA A 85 -8.08 2.62 -2.44
C ALA A 85 -7.86 4.14 -2.51
N TYR A 86 -8.52 4.84 -3.43
CA TYR A 86 -8.44 6.30 -3.54
C TYR A 86 -8.95 6.99 -2.27
N ARG A 87 -10.12 6.59 -1.75
CA ARG A 87 -10.65 7.14 -0.48
C ARG A 87 -9.70 6.96 0.68
N LEU A 88 -9.05 5.81 0.79
CA LEU A 88 -8.09 5.60 1.87
C LEU A 88 -6.89 6.54 1.76
N VAL A 89 -6.34 6.72 0.56
CA VAL A 89 -5.23 7.66 0.31
C VAL A 89 -5.64 9.09 0.64
N GLU A 90 -6.83 9.52 0.22
CA GLU A 90 -7.37 10.85 0.51
C GLU A 90 -7.51 11.08 2.02
N ARG A 91 -8.11 10.11 2.75
CA ARG A 91 -8.25 10.19 4.22
C ARG A 91 -6.92 10.27 4.92
N LEU A 92 -5.94 9.45 4.52
CA LEU A 92 -4.59 9.46 5.10
C LEU A 92 -3.91 10.82 4.90
N ARG A 93 -3.95 11.37 3.70
CA ARG A 93 -3.33 12.67 3.40
C ARG A 93 -4.05 13.86 4.02
N ALA A 94 -5.37 13.79 4.15
CA ALA A 94 -6.15 14.82 4.84
C ALA A 94 -5.82 14.89 6.34
N ALA A 95 -5.68 13.72 6.99
CA ALA A 95 -5.38 13.65 8.42
C ALA A 95 -3.89 13.82 8.74
N VAL A 96 -3.01 13.37 7.84
CA VAL A 96 -1.54 13.39 8.01
C VAL A 96 -0.91 13.95 6.72
N PRO A 97 -0.86 15.30 6.54
CA PRO A 97 -0.48 15.92 5.27
C PRO A 97 0.90 15.50 4.72
N ASP A 98 1.88 15.25 5.60
CA ASP A 98 3.25 14.87 5.22
C ASP A 98 3.49 13.36 5.26
N ILE A 99 2.42 12.55 5.25
CA ILE A 99 2.57 11.09 5.31
C ILE A 99 3.33 10.55 4.09
N ALA A 100 4.39 9.79 4.36
CA ALA A 100 5.10 9.03 3.36
C ALA A 100 4.37 7.70 3.11
N LEU A 101 3.82 7.53 1.91
CA LEU A 101 3.11 6.31 1.52
C LEU A 101 4.03 5.37 0.73
N ARG A 102 4.14 4.14 1.21
CA ARG A 102 4.77 3.04 0.47
C ARG A 102 3.71 2.06 0.01
N THR A 103 3.87 1.55 -1.19
CA THR A 103 3.02 0.49 -1.74
C THR A 103 3.82 -0.61 -2.42
N THR A 104 3.17 -1.74 -2.63
CA THR A 104 3.63 -2.83 -3.47
C THR A 104 2.56 -3.12 -4.51
N LEU A 105 2.96 -3.24 -5.78
CA LEU A 105 2.10 -3.57 -6.90
C LEU A 105 2.53 -4.89 -7.53
N LEU A 106 1.60 -5.57 -8.17
CA LEU A 106 1.79 -6.81 -8.91
C LEU A 106 1.23 -6.61 -10.32
N VAL A 107 2.03 -6.92 -11.33
CA VAL A 107 1.64 -6.85 -12.75
C VAL A 107 1.72 -8.21 -13.41
N GLY A 108 0.95 -8.38 -14.48
CA GLY A 108 0.94 -9.64 -15.24
C GLY A 108 0.23 -10.77 -14.51
N TYR A 109 -0.66 -10.47 -13.56
CA TYR A 109 -1.52 -11.49 -12.98
C TYR A 109 -2.45 -12.04 -14.05
N PRO A 110 -2.83 -13.35 -14.01
CA PRO A 110 -3.68 -13.96 -15.01
C PRO A 110 -4.91 -13.12 -15.39
N GLY A 111 -5.10 -12.90 -16.70
CA GLY A 111 -6.19 -12.09 -17.24
C GLY A 111 -5.98 -10.58 -17.19
N GLU A 112 -4.81 -10.07 -16.78
CA GLU A 112 -4.54 -8.63 -16.77
C GLU A 112 -4.46 -8.08 -18.22
N THR A 113 -5.38 -7.19 -18.55
CA THR A 113 -5.45 -6.52 -19.85
C THR A 113 -4.58 -5.26 -19.93
N GLU A 114 -4.40 -4.70 -21.14
CA GLU A 114 -3.74 -3.39 -21.29
C GLU A 114 -4.57 -2.25 -20.66
N ALA A 115 -5.89 -2.38 -20.61
CA ALA A 115 -6.76 -1.41 -19.93
C ALA A 115 -6.55 -1.45 -18.41
N ASP A 116 -6.47 -2.63 -17.80
CA ASP A 116 -6.18 -2.80 -16.37
C ASP A 116 -4.82 -2.21 -16.02
N PHE A 117 -3.82 -2.46 -16.86
CA PHE A 117 -2.48 -1.90 -16.67
C PHE A 117 -2.44 -0.38 -16.83
N ALA A 118 -3.22 0.18 -17.77
CA ALA A 118 -3.33 1.63 -17.93
C ALA A 118 -3.95 2.29 -16.69
N GLU A 119 -4.99 1.66 -16.09
CA GLU A 119 -5.54 2.12 -14.82
C GLU A 119 -4.51 2.09 -13.68
N LEU A 120 -3.67 1.06 -13.64
CA LEU A 120 -2.62 0.94 -12.63
C LEU A 120 -1.56 2.03 -12.78
N LEU A 121 -1.14 2.35 -14.01
CA LEU A 121 -0.23 3.48 -14.28
C LEU A 121 -0.85 4.82 -13.86
N GLN A 122 -2.13 5.02 -14.18
CA GLN A 122 -2.84 6.23 -13.77
C GLN A 122 -2.89 6.37 -12.24
N PHE A 123 -3.14 5.28 -11.53
CA PHE A 123 -3.11 5.26 -10.06
C PHE A 123 -1.75 5.65 -9.50
N VAL A 124 -0.66 5.20 -10.11
CA VAL A 124 0.71 5.60 -9.72
C VAL A 124 0.92 7.11 -9.92
N ASP A 125 0.44 7.65 -11.05
CA ASP A 125 0.53 9.08 -11.37
C ASP A 125 -0.31 9.96 -10.42
N ASP A 126 -1.53 9.52 -10.11
CA ASP A 126 -2.47 10.25 -9.26
C ASP A 126 -2.01 10.27 -7.80
N VAL A 127 -1.63 9.10 -7.29
CA VAL A 127 -1.24 8.95 -5.88
C VAL A 127 0.18 9.44 -5.63
N ARG A 128 1.10 9.32 -6.58
CA ARG A 128 2.50 9.76 -6.41
C ARG A 128 3.13 9.22 -5.13
N PHE A 129 3.20 7.90 -5.02
CA PHE A 129 3.77 7.24 -3.85
C PHE A 129 5.20 7.69 -3.57
N ASP A 130 5.56 7.83 -2.28
CA ASP A 130 6.95 8.13 -1.88
C ASP A 130 7.87 6.97 -2.16
N ARG A 131 7.37 5.75 -1.96
CA ARG A 131 8.08 4.50 -2.25
C ARG A 131 7.12 3.50 -2.89
N LEU A 132 7.59 2.83 -3.91
CA LEU A 132 6.82 1.81 -4.61
C LEU A 132 7.75 0.66 -5.01
N GLY A 133 7.31 -0.55 -4.73
CA GLY A 133 7.86 -1.77 -5.32
C GLY A 133 6.84 -2.38 -6.27
N VAL A 134 7.30 -2.92 -7.40
CA VAL A 134 6.45 -3.66 -8.33
C VAL A 134 7.09 -5.00 -8.65
N PHE A 135 6.26 -6.04 -8.70
CA PHE A 135 6.66 -7.41 -9.02
C PHE A 135 5.90 -7.90 -10.25
N ALA A 136 6.56 -8.68 -11.08
CA ALA A 136 5.89 -9.49 -12.07
C ALA A 136 5.24 -10.68 -11.38
N TYR A 137 4.04 -11.06 -11.82
CA TYR A 137 3.42 -12.30 -11.37
C TYR A 137 4.31 -13.50 -11.74
N SER A 138 4.50 -14.36 -10.76
CA SER A 138 5.10 -15.68 -10.89
C SER A 138 4.11 -16.71 -10.36
N GLU A 139 3.90 -17.78 -11.11
CA GLU A 139 3.03 -18.86 -10.68
C GLU A 139 3.70 -19.65 -9.55
N GLU A 140 3.02 -19.71 -8.41
CA GLU A 140 3.47 -20.46 -7.23
C GLU A 140 2.58 -21.65 -7.00
N GLU A 141 3.18 -22.84 -6.93
CA GLU A 141 2.47 -24.10 -6.73
C GLU A 141 1.57 -24.06 -5.49
N GLY A 142 0.38 -24.63 -5.58
CA GLY A 142 -0.58 -24.72 -4.49
C GLY A 142 -1.39 -23.44 -4.24
N THR A 143 -1.09 -22.33 -4.93
CA THR A 143 -1.89 -21.11 -4.84
C THR A 143 -3.20 -21.23 -5.62
N TYR A 144 -4.20 -20.41 -5.23
CA TYR A 144 -5.46 -20.38 -5.95
C TYR A 144 -5.29 -20.03 -7.44
N SER A 145 -4.42 -19.09 -7.74
CA SER A 145 -4.14 -18.70 -9.12
C SER A 145 -3.55 -19.84 -9.94
N ALA A 146 -2.55 -20.55 -9.42
CA ALA A 146 -1.95 -21.69 -10.11
C ALA A 146 -2.93 -22.85 -10.33
N LEU A 147 -3.88 -23.03 -9.41
CA LEU A 147 -4.85 -24.15 -9.49
C LEU A 147 -6.06 -23.83 -10.39
N HIS A 148 -6.42 -22.56 -10.59
CA HIS A 148 -7.70 -22.17 -11.19
C HIS A 148 -7.59 -21.17 -12.33
N LEU A 149 -6.45 -20.52 -12.51
CA LEU A 149 -6.24 -19.53 -13.57
C LEU A 149 -5.09 -20.00 -14.46
N LYS A 150 -5.15 -19.59 -15.71
CA LYS A 150 -4.06 -19.80 -16.65
C LYS A 150 -3.19 -18.55 -16.68
N ASP A 151 -1.89 -18.69 -16.49
CA ASP A 151 -0.96 -17.59 -16.72
C ASP A 151 -0.89 -17.30 -18.22
N ASP A 152 -1.68 -16.35 -18.66
CA ASP A 152 -1.89 -15.96 -20.05
C ASP A 152 -1.21 -14.65 -20.45
N VAL A 153 -0.51 -14.01 -19.50
CA VAL A 153 0.26 -12.80 -19.76
C VAL A 153 1.72 -13.18 -20.04
N PRO A 154 2.23 -12.94 -21.28
CA PRO A 154 3.60 -13.28 -21.61
C PRO A 154 4.63 -12.60 -20.73
N ASP A 155 5.73 -13.28 -20.39
CA ASP A 155 6.80 -12.76 -19.53
C ASP A 155 7.41 -11.46 -20.05
N GLU A 156 7.50 -11.30 -21.37
CA GLU A 156 7.94 -10.05 -22.00
C GLU A 156 7.02 -8.88 -21.66
N VAL A 157 5.70 -9.13 -21.64
CA VAL A 157 4.69 -8.13 -21.27
C VAL A 157 4.81 -7.79 -19.79
N LYS A 158 4.96 -8.80 -18.92
CA LYS A 158 5.16 -8.61 -17.48
C LYS A 158 6.39 -7.75 -17.22
N ARG A 159 7.53 -8.07 -17.83
CA ARG A 159 8.79 -7.30 -17.72
C ARG A 159 8.60 -5.84 -18.13
N ARG A 160 8.04 -5.61 -19.32
CA ARG A 160 7.76 -4.27 -19.84
C ARG A 160 6.85 -3.47 -18.91
N ARG A 161 5.84 -4.11 -18.30
CA ARG A 161 4.96 -3.45 -17.32
C ARG A 161 5.71 -3.05 -16.05
N VAL A 162 6.58 -3.91 -15.53
CA VAL A 162 7.47 -3.58 -14.39
C VAL A 162 8.33 -2.37 -14.72
N GLU A 163 9.02 -2.39 -15.86
CA GLU A 163 9.91 -1.31 -16.31
C GLU A 163 9.16 0.03 -16.40
N ARG A 164 7.98 0.05 -17.02
CA ARG A 164 7.15 1.25 -17.17
C ARG A 164 6.71 1.84 -15.82
N ILE A 165 6.31 1.01 -14.85
CA ILE A 165 5.96 1.48 -13.51
C ILE A 165 7.19 2.02 -12.78
N MET A 166 8.32 1.31 -12.85
CA MET A 166 9.55 1.73 -12.18
C MET A 166 10.12 3.03 -12.76
N GLU A 167 10.06 3.21 -14.08
CA GLU A 167 10.43 4.47 -14.72
C GLU A 167 9.55 5.63 -14.24
N ARG A 168 8.23 5.43 -14.19
CA ARG A 168 7.30 6.43 -13.68
C ARG A 168 7.58 6.76 -12.22
N GLN A 169 7.74 5.75 -11.39
CA GLN A 169 8.06 5.92 -9.97
C GLN A 169 9.39 6.63 -9.74
N LYS A 170 10.40 6.37 -10.56
CA LYS A 170 11.70 7.05 -10.49
C LYS A 170 11.54 8.56 -10.68
N ALA A 171 10.74 8.99 -11.66
CA ALA A 171 10.45 10.39 -11.90
C ALA A 171 9.68 11.03 -10.72
N ILE A 172 8.66 10.31 -10.20
CA ILE A 172 7.89 10.76 -9.03
C ILE A 172 8.79 10.89 -7.79
N SER A 173 9.64 9.90 -7.54
CA SER A 173 10.56 9.92 -6.39
C SER A 173 11.56 11.07 -6.47
N LEU A 174 12.07 11.36 -7.66
CA LEU A 174 12.96 12.50 -7.88
C LEU A 174 12.25 13.82 -7.55
N ASP A 175 11.05 14.03 -8.10
CA ASP A 175 10.27 15.25 -7.85
C ASP A 175 9.92 15.39 -6.36
N ASN A 176 9.45 14.32 -5.70
CA ASN A 176 9.17 14.33 -4.27
C ASN A 176 10.42 14.67 -3.45
N ASN A 177 11.59 14.13 -3.80
CA ASN A 177 12.84 14.43 -3.11
C ASN A 177 13.29 15.89 -3.33
N LEU A 178 13.17 16.41 -4.56
CA LEU A 178 13.52 17.81 -4.86
C LEU A 178 12.68 18.80 -4.05
N ARG A 179 11.39 18.51 -3.82
CA ARG A 179 10.51 19.34 -2.98
C ARG A 179 10.89 19.34 -1.51
N ARG A 180 11.68 18.38 -1.06
CA ARG A 180 12.16 18.24 0.33
C ARG A 180 13.55 18.86 0.56
N VAL A 181 14.26 19.24 -0.52
CA VAL A 181 15.57 19.88 -0.39
C VAL A 181 15.46 21.18 0.40
N GLY A 182 16.31 21.31 1.42
CA GLY A 182 16.30 22.49 2.32
C GLY A 182 15.32 22.39 3.50
N ARG A 183 14.56 21.28 3.62
CA ARG A 183 13.73 21.03 4.81
C ARG A 183 14.49 20.18 5.82
N THR A 184 14.19 20.39 7.11
CA THR A 184 14.64 19.47 8.17
C THR A 184 13.61 18.36 8.25
N GLU A 185 14.02 17.13 7.97
CA GLU A 185 13.21 15.94 8.09
C GLU A 185 13.59 15.18 9.37
N ARG A 186 12.61 14.55 10.00
CA ARG A 186 12.81 13.70 11.20
C ARG A 186 12.42 12.27 10.86
#